data_af51076b82b674ecfd002207b82dedbb
#
_entry.id   af51076b82b674ecfd002207b82dedbb
#
_cell.length_a   1.000
_cell.length_b   1.000
_cell.length_c   1.000
_cell.angle_alpha   90.00
_cell.angle_beta   90.00
_cell.angle_gamma   90.00
#
_symmetry.space_group_name_H-M   'P 1'
#
loop_
_entity.id
_entity.type
_entity.pdbx_description
1 polymer ?
#
loop_
_entity_poly.entity_id
_entity_poly.type
_entity_poly.pdbx_seq_one_letter_code
_entity_poly.pdbx_strand_id
1 'polypeptide(L)'
;MENNYMCPKCKGYLNAGQHVVFSVTTAQNKRGILLLSPTLGDYSVICHPSLTLSEGEKISFFCPICHARLASKKHTNLAKVLMVDQKNEVYEVLFSEIAGEKCTFQVLQGNFKVFGEHSQLYREFLDVVRKGHPYKNL
;
A
#
# COMPACT_ATOMS: atom_id res chain seq x y z
N MET A 1 -0.55 -1.03 -20.24
CA MET A 1 0.43 -1.78 -19.47
C MET A 1 0.29 -1.45 -18.00
N GLU A 2 0.51 -2.43 -17.18
CA GLU A 2 0.30 -2.27 -15.76
C GLU A 2 1.55 -1.81 -15.06
N ASN A 3 1.36 -1.15 -13.90
CA ASN A 3 2.47 -0.74 -13.06
C ASN A 3 3.10 -1.96 -12.37
N ASN A 4 4.38 -1.90 -12.13
CA ASN A 4 5.09 -2.90 -11.35
C ASN A 4 5.30 -2.40 -9.93
N TYR A 5 5.19 -3.31 -8.96
CA TYR A 5 5.34 -2.97 -7.56
C TYR A 5 6.47 -3.77 -6.94
N MET A 6 7.25 -3.14 -6.09
CA MET A 6 8.41 -3.75 -5.43
C MET A 6 8.36 -3.57 -3.93
N CYS A 7 8.93 -4.55 -3.23
CA CYS A 7 9.19 -4.40 -1.80
C CYS A 7 10.28 -3.33 -1.59
N PRO A 8 10.06 -2.36 -0.68
CA PRO A 8 11.09 -1.34 -0.41
C PRO A 8 12.37 -1.91 0.17
N LYS A 9 12.30 -3.09 0.80
CA LYS A 9 13.46 -3.71 1.45
C LYS A 9 14.25 -4.58 0.50
N CYS A 10 13.65 -5.64 -0.04
CA CYS A 10 14.36 -6.60 -0.86
C CYS A 10 14.37 -6.25 -2.35
N LYS A 11 13.57 -5.27 -2.76
CA LYS A 11 13.43 -4.85 -4.16
C LYS A 11 12.89 -5.94 -5.08
N GLY A 12 12.31 -6.99 -4.52
CA GLY A 12 11.64 -8.02 -5.30
C GLY A 12 10.32 -7.51 -5.85
N TYR A 13 9.96 -7.93 -7.06
CA TYR A 13 8.69 -7.56 -7.64
C TYR A 13 7.56 -8.36 -7.01
N LEU A 14 6.48 -7.67 -6.70
CA LEU A 14 5.33 -8.24 -6.01
C LEU A 14 4.21 -8.61 -6.97
N ASN A 15 4.36 -8.28 -8.25
CA ASN A 15 3.35 -8.61 -9.24
C ASN A 15 3.38 -10.09 -9.57
N ALA A 16 2.19 -10.69 -9.69
CA ALA A 16 2.02 -12.05 -10.18
C ALA A 16 0.79 -12.06 -11.06
N GLY A 17 0.97 -12.34 -12.35
CA GLY A 17 -0.10 -12.20 -13.33
C GLY A 17 -0.59 -10.75 -13.35
N GLN A 18 -1.89 -10.56 -13.15
CA GLN A 18 -2.49 -9.23 -13.16
C GLN A 18 -2.77 -8.71 -11.76
N HIS A 19 -2.04 -9.20 -10.75
CA HIS A 19 -2.27 -8.83 -9.36
C HIS A 19 -0.97 -8.49 -8.67
N VAL A 20 -1.09 -7.75 -7.56
CA VAL A 20 0.01 -7.50 -6.63
C VAL A 20 -0.22 -8.38 -5.41
N VAL A 21 0.79 -9.15 -5.03
CA VAL A 21 0.66 -10.18 -4.00
C VAL A 21 1.24 -9.71 -2.68
N PHE A 22 0.45 -9.84 -1.62
CA PHE A 22 0.90 -9.52 -0.26
C PHE A 22 0.62 -10.69 0.67
N SER A 23 1.52 -10.92 1.61
CA SER A 23 1.24 -11.74 2.77
C SER A 23 0.65 -10.82 3.84
N VAL A 24 -0.37 -11.27 4.54
CA VAL A 24 -1.03 -10.43 5.55
C VAL A 24 -1.29 -11.20 6.83
N THR A 25 -1.41 -10.45 7.92
CA THR A 25 -1.90 -10.95 9.20
C THR A 25 -3.04 -10.06 9.65
N THR A 26 -4.18 -10.66 9.98
CA THR A 26 -5.35 -9.91 10.44
C THR A 26 -5.20 -9.54 11.92
N ALA A 27 -6.11 -8.69 12.41
CA ALA A 27 -6.14 -8.32 13.82
C ALA A 27 -6.37 -9.53 14.73
N GLN A 28 -6.93 -10.61 14.20
CA GLN A 28 -7.18 -11.85 14.93
C GLN A 28 -6.05 -12.88 14.76
N ASN A 29 -4.90 -12.42 14.25
CA ASN A 29 -3.71 -13.24 14.01
C ASN A 29 -3.89 -14.34 12.97
N LYS A 30 -4.82 -14.20 12.07
CA LYS A 30 -4.94 -15.09 10.93
C LYS A 30 -4.02 -14.64 9.82
N ARG A 31 -3.30 -15.58 9.23
CA ARG A 31 -2.37 -15.30 8.13
C ARG A 31 -3.01 -15.68 6.81
N GLY A 32 -2.66 -14.94 5.77
CA GLY A 32 -3.16 -15.26 4.44
C GLY A 32 -2.46 -14.45 3.37
N ILE A 33 -2.91 -14.65 2.14
CA ILE A 33 -2.41 -13.96 0.96
C ILE A 33 -3.54 -13.10 0.41
N LEU A 34 -3.23 -11.84 0.13
CA LEU A 34 -4.14 -10.95 -0.57
C LEU A 34 -3.59 -10.64 -1.96
N LEU A 35 -4.46 -10.65 -2.94
CA LEU A 35 -4.16 -10.23 -4.29
C LEU A 35 -4.89 -8.92 -4.53
N LEU A 36 -4.15 -7.86 -4.79
CA LEU A 36 -4.71 -6.53 -5.03
C LEU A 36 -4.51 -6.13 -6.48
N SER A 37 -5.31 -5.17 -6.94
CA SER A 37 -5.17 -4.64 -8.29
C SER A 37 -3.94 -3.73 -8.39
N PRO A 38 -3.17 -3.83 -9.48
CA PRO A 38 -2.06 -2.89 -9.71
C PRO A 38 -2.53 -1.51 -10.15
N THR A 39 -3.82 -1.36 -10.45
CA THR A 39 -4.38 -0.06 -10.84
C THR A 39 -4.68 0.77 -9.61
N LEU A 40 -4.04 1.94 -9.51
CA LEU A 40 -4.30 2.84 -8.38
C LEU A 40 -5.76 3.30 -8.39
N GLY A 41 -6.39 3.23 -7.22
CA GLY A 41 -7.80 3.57 -7.09
C GLY A 41 -8.75 2.39 -7.25
N ASP A 42 -8.25 1.24 -7.68
CA ASP A 42 -9.04 0.00 -7.75
C ASP A 42 -8.77 -0.80 -6.48
N TYR A 43 -9.79 -0.94 -5.64
CA TYR A 43 -9.68 -1.57 -4.32
C TYR A 43 -10.21 -3.01 -4.30
N SER A 44 -10.24 -3.66 -5.46
CA SER A 44 -10.62 -5.07 -5.55
C SER A 44 -9.62 -5.95 -4.80
N VAL A 45 -10.12 -6.93 -4.06
CA VAL A 45 -9.31 -7.83 -3.26
C VAL A 45 -9.72 -9.27 -3.56
N ILE A 46 -8.71 -10.13 -3.74
CA ILE A 46 -8.93 -11.57 -3.88
C ILE A 46 -8.16 -12.26 -2.76
N CYS A 47 -8.83 -13.15 -2.04
CA CYS A 47 -8.18 -13.95 -1.00
C CYS A 47 -8.93 -15.25 -0.81
N HIS A 48 -8.31 -16.17 -0.08
CA HIS A 48 -8.97 -17.46 0.23
C HIS A 48 -10.20 -17.22 1.12
N PRO A 49 -11.29 -17.96 0.90
CA PRO A 49 -12.53 -17.77 1.69
C PRO A 49 -12.37 -17.92 3.20
N SER A 50 -11.33 -18.66 3.65
CA SER A 50 -11.08 -18.79 5.08
C SER A 50 -10.56 -17.52 5.72
N LEU A 51 -10.06 -16.57 4.92
CA LEU A 51 -9.55 -15.31 5.41
C LEU A 51 -10.67 -14.27 5.38
N THR A 52 -11.21 -13.95 6.55
CA THR A 52 -12.29 -12.99 6.67
C THR A 52 -11.71 -11.64 7.08
N LEU A 53 -12.01 -10.62 6.29
CA LEU A 53 -11.59 -9.24 6.57
C LEU A 53 -12.78 -8.45 7.04
N SER A 54 -12.76 -8.04 8.31
CA SER A 54 -13.84 -7.23 8.87
C SER A 54 -13.58 -5.76 8.58
N GLU A 55 -14.61 -5.04 8.16
CA GLU A 55 -14.49 -3.62 7.88
C GLU A 55 -14.02 -2.88 9.13
N GLY A 56 -13.02 -2.01 8.96
CA GLY A 56 -12.43 -1.26 10.07
C GLY A 56 -11.29 -1.99 10.78
N GLU A 57 -11.05 -3.24 10.43
CA GLU A 57 -9.99 -4.04 11.03
C GLU A 57 -8.63 -3.64 10.46
N LYS A 58 -7.61 -3.57 11.32
CA LYS A 58 -6.26 -3.29 10.84
C LYS A 58 -5.61 -4.58 10.34
N ILE A 59 -5.08 -4.52 9.14
CA ILE A 59 -4.40 -5.62 8.46
C ILE A 59 -2.92 -5.28 8.36
N SER A 60 -2.04 -6.18 8.81
CA SER A 60 -0.60 -5.99 8.65
C SER A 60 -0.16 -6.60 7.34
N PHE A 61 0.54 -5.83 6.52
CA PHE A 61 1.03 -6.26 5.21
C PHE A 61 2.50 -6.60 5.27
N PHE A 62 2.88 -7.68 4.61
CA PHE A 62 4.26 -8.17 4.57
C PHE A 62 4.64 -8.53 3.14
N CYS A 63 5.92 -8.39 2.83
CA CYS A 63 6.47 -8.85 1.57
C CYS A 63 6.44 -10.39 1.55
N PRO A 64 5.84 -11.01 0.52
CA PRO A 64 5.82 -12.48 0.46
C PRO A 64 7.19 -13.09 0.16
N ILE A 65 8.17 -12.29 -0.25
CA ILE A 65 9.52 -12.76 -0.60
C ILE A 65 10.44 -12.72 0.62
N CYS A 66 10.61 -11.54 1.23
CA CYS A 66 11.56 -11.36 2.33
C CYS A 66 10.89 -11.30 3.70
N HIS A 67 9.56 -11.30 3.75
CA HIS A 67 8.76 -11.27 4.97
C HIS A 67 8.86 -9.98 5.79
N ALA A 68 9.46 -8.94 5.25
CA ALA A 68 9.53 -7.65 5.93
C ALA A 68 8.14 -7.02 6.03
N ARG A 69 7.88 -6.37 7.14
CA ARG A 69 6.63 -5.64 7.29
C ARG A 69 6.66 -4.39 6.42
N LEU A 70 5.57 -4.16 5.69
CA LEU A 70 5.46 -3.06 4.74
C LEU A 70 4.77 -1.84 5.35
N ALA A 71 5.06 -1.54 6.61
CA ALA A 71 4.45 -0.40 7.29
C ALA A 71 5.18 0.88 6.92
N SER A 72 4.43 1.96 6.72
CA SER A 72 5.01 3.29 6.58
C SER A 72 5.57 3.72 7.95
N LYS A 73 6.76 4.32 7.94
CA LYS A 73 7.35 4.83 9.18
C LYS A 73 6.71 6.14 9.62
N LYS A 74 5.98 6.80 8.74
CA LYS A 74 5.45 8.13 8.98
C LYS A 74 3.98 8.15 9.38
N HIS A 75 3.27 7.05 9.17
CA HIS A 75 1.87 6.96 9.56
C HIS A 75 1.54 5.52 9.94
N THR A 76 0.93 5.35 11.12
CA THR A 76 0.70 4.02 11.70
C THR A 76 -0.30 3.16 10.95
N ASN A 77 -1.17 3.77 10.17
CA ASN A 77 -2.22 3.05 9.45
C ASN A 77 -1.98 2.94 7.95
N LEU A 78 -0.77 3.25 7.50
CA LEU A 78 -0.44 3.16 6.08
C LEU A 78 0.66 2.14 5.84
N ALA A 79 0.49 1.33 4.80
CA ALA A 79 1.52 0.45 4.29
C ALA A 79 2.26 1.17 3.16
N LYS A 80 3.50 0.74 2.89
CA LYS A 80 4.35 1.36 1.87
C LYS A 80 4.92 0.32 0.95
N VAL A 81 4.82 0.59 -0.37
CA VAL A 81 5.50 -0.18 -1.40
C VAL A 81 6.11 0.80 -2.40
N LEU A 82 6.97 0.31 -3.28
CA LEU A 82 7.49 1.09 -4.39
C LEU A 82 6.73 0.69 -5.66
N MET A 83 6.48 1.67 -6.53
CA MET A 83 5.83 1.43 -7.82
C MET A 83 6.74 1.94 -8.92
N VAL A 84 6.93 1.14 -9.96
CA VAL A 84 7.70 1.52 -11.12
C VAL A 84 6.73 1.64 -12.29
N ASP A 85 6.68 2.81 -12.91
CA ASP A 85 5.78 3.03 -14.04
C ASP A 85 6.46 2.66 -15.36
N GLN A 86 5.77 2.89 -16.47
CA GLN A 86 6.26 2.51 -17.79
C GLN A 86 7.48 3.31 -18.25
N LYS A 87 7.73 4.44 -17.60
CA LYS A 87 8.89 5.30 -17.89
C LYS A 87 10.04 5.02 -16.94
N ASN A 88 9.95 3.96 -16.14
CA ASN A 88 10.93 3.59 -15.11
C ASN A 88 11.05 4.61 -13.98
N GLU A 89 10.04 5.46 -13.79
CA GLU A 89 9.97 6.32 -12.63
C GLU A 89 9.55 5.50 -11.42
N VAL A 90 10.23 5.72 -10.29
CA VAL A 90 9.95 5.01 -9.05
C VAL A 90 9.19 5.93 -8.10
N TYR A 91 8.02 5.48 -7.67
CA TYR A 91 7.17 6.22 -6.74
C TYR A 91 7.07 5.46 -5.44
N GLU A 92 6.86 6.20 -4.34
CA GLU A 92 6.41 5.58 -3.11
C GLU A 92 4.89 5.54 -3.15
N VAL A 93 4.33 4.38 -2.84
CA VAL A 93 2.88 4.22 -2.77
C VAL A 93 2.51 3.85 -1.36
N LEU A 94 1.67 4.67 -0.75
CA LEU A 94 1.16 4.46 0.60
C LEU A 94 -0.31 4.14 0.51
N PHE A 95 -0.74 3.09 1.17
CA PHE A 95 -2.16 2.71 1.14
C PHE A 95 -2.61 2.28 2.53
N SER A 96 -3.92 2.41 2.78
CA SER A 96 -4.47 2.12 4.10
C SER A 96 -4.33 0.66 4.47
N GLU A 97 -3.94 0.40 5.73
CA GLU A 97 -3.95 -0.92 6.32
C GLU A 97 -5.30 -1.26 6.97
N ILE A 98 -6.26 -0.34 6.91
CA ILE A 98 -7.58 -0.56 7.51
C ILE A 98 -8.51 -1.16 6.46
N ALA A 99 -9.06 -2.33 6.75
CA ALA A 99 -9.94 -3.02 5.81
C ALA A 99 -11.18 -2.16 5.50
N GLY A 100 -11.50 -2.05 4.22
CA GLY A 100 -12.62 -1.23 3.74
C GLY A 100 -12.29 0.24 3.54
N GLU A 101 -11.15 0.71 4.01
CA GLU A 101 -10.76 2.11 3.85
C GLU A 101 -10.08 2.31 2.50
N LYS A 102 -10.64 3.19 1.69
CA LYS A 102 -10.14 3.46 0.33
C LYS A 102 -9.27 4.70 0.35
N CYS A 103 -7.97 4.50 0.45
CA CYS A 103 -7.01 5.59 0.59
C CYS A 103 -5.65 5.15 0.03
N THR A 104 -5.14 5.89 -0.95
CA THR A 104 -3.84 5.60 -1.57
C THR A 104 -3.16 6.92 -1.93
N PHE A 105 -1.88 7.03 -1.62
CA PHE A 105 -1.05 8.17 -1.98
C PHE A 105 0.10 7.70 -2.86
N GLN A 106 0.30 8.36 -4.00
CA GLN A 106 1.43 8.12 -4.88
C GLN A 106 2.37 9.32 -4.76
N VAL A 107 3.59 9.09 -4.29
CA VAL A 107 4.51 10.17 -3.93
C VAL A 107 5.79 10.09 -4.77
N LEU A 108 6.18 11.22 -5.35
CA LEU A 108 7.43 11.37 -6.08
C LEU A 108 8.02 12.75 -5.78
N GLN A 109 9.17 12.78 -5.07
CA GLN A 109 9.93 13.99 -4.83
C GLN A 109 9.07 15.17 -4.32
N GLY A 110 8.21 14.91 -3.34
CA GLY A 110 7.36 15.93 -2.74
C GLY A 110 6.05 16.19 -3.46
N ASN A 111 5.91 15.69 -4.69
CA ASN A 111 4.64 15.73 -5.41
C ASN A 111 3.87 14.45 -5.12
N PHE A 112 2.56 14.57 -5.04
CA PHE A 112 1.77 13.38 -4.76
C PHE A 112 0.41 13.44 -5.44
N LYS A 113 -0.14 12.26 -5.70
CA LYS A 113 -1.51 12.08 -6.16
C LYS A 113 -2.26 11.29 -5.11
N VAL A 114 -3.55 11.57 -4.98
CA VAL A 114 -4.40 10.98 -3.96
C VAL A 114 -5.50 10.20 -4.65
N PHE A 115 -5.74 8.98 -4.17
CA PHE A 115 -6.79 8.11 -4.67
C PHE A 115 -7.63 7.61 -3.48
N GLY A 116 -8.92 7.43 -3.72
CA GLY A 116 -9.82 6.84 -2.75
C GLY A 116 -10.61 7.86 -1.96
N GLU A 117 -11.86 7.52 -1.67
CA GLU A 117 -12.80 8.43 -1.04
C GLU A 117 -12.51 8.69 0.43
N HIS A 118 -11.69 7.85 1.07
CA HIS A 118 -11.39 7.99 2.50
C HIS A 118 -10.06 8.71 2.76
N SER A 119 -9.44 9.26 1.73
CA SER A 119 -8.14 9.94 1.89
C SER A 119 -8.22 11.17 2.80
N GLN A 120 -9.39 11.78 2.94
CA GLN A 120 -9.58 12.93 3.83
C GLN A 120 -9.25 12.62 5.28
N LEU A 121 -9.34 11.33 5.68
CA LEU A 121 -9.01 10.92 7.05
C LEU A 121 -7.53 11.15 7.35
N TYR A 122 -6.72 11.40 6.33
CA TYR A 122 -5.28 11.58 6.46
C TYR A 122 -4.87 13.01 6.13
N ARG A 123 -5.76 13.99 6.36
CA ARG A 123 -5.53 15.39 5.99
C ARG A 123 -4.24 15.97 6.56
N GLU A 124 -3.96 15.71 7.83
CA GLU A 124 -2.75 16.23 8.46
C GLU A 124 -1.51 15.68 7.80
N PHE A 125 -1.52 14.41 7.45
CA PHE A 125 -0.43 13.77 6.72
C PHE A 125 -0.23 14.43 5.36
N LEU A 126 -1.32 14.70 4.64
CA LEU A 126 -1.27 15.37 3.34
C LEU A 126 -0.66 16.76 3.47
N ASP A 127 -1.03 17.51 4.47
CA ASP A 127 -0.50 18.84 4.68
C ASP A 127 1.00 18.83 4.92
N VAL A 128 1.49 17.86 5.68
CA VAL A 128 2.91 17.69 5.93
C VAL A 128 3.65 17.41 4.63
N VAL A 129 3.13 16.53 3.79
CA VAL A 129 3.75 16.18 2.51
C VAL A 129 3.75 17.38 1.58
N ARG A 130 2.63 18.13 1.50
CA ARG A 130 2.51 19.31 0.64
C ARG A 130 3.53 20.38 0.97
N LYS A 131 3.82 20.57 2.24
CA LYS A 131 4.73 21.63 2.69
C LYS A 131 6.20 21.25 2.53
N GLY A 132 6.49 20.12 1.91
CA GLY A 132 7.87 19.68 1.73
C GLY A 132 8.58 19.44 3.04
N HIS A 133 7.86 19.06 4.06
CA HIS A 133 8.37 18.81 5.39
C HIS A 133 9.36 17.64 5.37
N PRO A 134 10.18 17.44 6.43
CA PRO A 134 11.17 16.34 6.46
C PRO A 134 10.58 14.94 6.31
N TYR A 135 9.31 14.82 6.02
CA TYR A 135 8.67 13.54 5.70
C TYR A 135 8.73 13.17 4.23
N LYS A 136 9.54 13.85 3.46
CA LYS A 136 9.66 13.56 2.02
C LYS A 136 10.21 12.17 1.72
N ASN A 137 10.74 11.47 2.71
CA ASN A 137 11.21 10.10 2.57
C ASN A 137 10.24 9.12 3.22
N LEU A 138 8.99 9.28 2.93
CA LEU A 138 7.93 8.41 3.45
C LEU A 138 8.16 6.91 3.16
#